data_28fc50a2b3aa399c98fd55c82d6c4cb3
#
_entry.id   28fc50a2b3aa399c98fd55c82d6c4cb3
#
_cell.length_a   1.000
_cell.length_b   1.000
_cell.length_c   1.000
_cell.angle_alpha   90.00
_cell.angle_beta   90.00
_cell.angle_gamma   90.00
#
_symmetry.space_group_name_H-M   'P 1'
#
loop_
_entity.id
_entity.type
_entity.pdbx_description
1 polymer ?
#
loop_
_entity_poly.entity_id
_entity_poly.type
_entity_poly.pdbx_seq_one_letter_code
_entity_poly.pdbx_strand_id
1 'polypeptide(L)'
;LKLLFVADIFAQPGRRVAAALIPEVVREREIDFVIVNGENAAGGFGLTDNIARKLHSYGADIITSGNHIWDCKEFMPYLAQSDRVLRPFNYPTAAPGIGSVVATARNGVSVAVLNLQGRTGMPTTDCPFLAGRAEAERLREQTPLVFVDFHAEATAEKMAMGFHLDGLVTAVVGTHTHVQTADERILPGGTAYLTDAGMTGVRESVIGVRPEMALQRFLTQVPTRFKPAEGKATLCGALVEVDASNGRATRIERLQLEEA
;
A
#
# COMPACT_ATOMS: atom_id res chain seq x y z
N LEU A 1 12.14 -0.47 15.90
CA LEU A 1 11.64 -1.30 14.80
C LEU A 1 11.46 -0.43 13.57
N LYS A 2 11.86 -0.96 12.40
CA LYS A 2 11.80 -0.24 11.12
C LYS A 2 10.83 -0.95 10.17
N LEU A 3 9.82 -0.22 9.70
CA LEU A 3 8.83 -0.68 8.73
C LEU A 3 9.12 -0.05 7.38
N LEU A 4 9.20 -0.85 6.33
CA LEU A 4 9.23 -0.39 4.94
C LEU A 4 7.85 -0.58 4.32
N PHE A 5 7.26 0.48 3.81
CA PHE A 5 6.09 0.43 2.94
C PHE A 5 6.50 0.76 1.51
N VAL A 6 6.19 -0.13 0.57
CA VAL A 6 6.41 0.08 -0.88
C VAL A 6 5.06 0.35 -1.53
N ALA A 7 4.94 1.53 -2.13
CA ALA A 7 3.71 2.01 -2.74
C ALA A 7 3.39 1.30 -4.07
N ASP A 8 2.17 1.41 -4.48
CA ASP A 8 1.49 0.83 -5.64
C ASP A 8 2.43 0.31 -6.74
N ILE A 9 2.78 -0.99 -6.67
CA ILE A 9 3.63 -1.61 -7.69
C ILE A 9 2.85 -1.69 -9.00
N PHE A 10 3.33 -0.95 -10.00
CA PHE A 10 2.65 -0.83 -11.29
C PHE A 10 3.32 -1.68 -12.38
N ALA A 11 2.62 -2.70 -12.84
CA ALA A 11 2.96 -3.54 -13.98
C ALA A 11 4.37 -4.18 -13.89
N GLN A 12 4.96 -4.56 -15.03
CA GLN A 12 6.28 -5.21 -15.10
C GLN A 12 7.43 -4.29 -14.67
N PRO A 13 7.49 -3.00 -15.06
CA PRO A 13 8.56 -2.12 -14.58
C PRO A 13 8.58 -1.96 -13.05
N GLY A 14 7.41 -1.80 -12.43
CA GLY A 14 7.30 -1.72 -10.97
C GLY A 14 7.78 -3.01 -10.28
N ARG A 15 7.40 -4.18 -10.82
CA ARG A 15 7.89 -5.46 -10.28
C ARG A 15 9.40 -5.63 -10.44
N ARG A 16 9.98 -5.13 -11.54
CA ARG A 16 11.42 -5.21 -11.80
C ARG A 16 12.22 -4.38 -10.79
N VAL A 17 11.84 -3.12 -10.57
CA VAL A 17 12.52 -2.27 -9.60
C VAL A 17 12.30 -2.75 -8.17
N ALA A 18 11.12 -3.28 -7.84
CA ALA A 18 10.84 -3.89 -6.54
C ALA A 18 11.74 -5.11 -6.28
N ALA A 19 11.92 -5.97 -7.28
CA ALA A 19 12.81 -7.14 -7.18
C ALA A 19 14.28 -6.76 -6.94
N ALA A 20 14.73 -5.66 -7.54
CA ALA A 20 16.09 -5.17 -7.36
C ALA A 20 16.28 -4.46 -6.01
N LEU A 21 15.41 -3.51 -5.68
CA LEU A 21 15.66 -2.58 -4.59
C LEU A 21 15.10 -3.01 -3.22
N ILE A 22 14.03 -3.80 -3.15
CA ILE A 22 13.50 -4.23 -1.84
C ILE A 22 14.56 -4.99 -1.03
N PRO A 23 15.25 -6.04 -1.57
CA PRO A 23 16.27 -6.75 -0.82
C PRO A 23 17.47 -5.87 -0.41
N GLU A 24 17.83 -4.90 -1.26
CA GLU A 24 18.89 -3.94 -0.99
C GLU A 24 18.52 -3.01 0.18
N VAL A 25 17.36 -2.36 0.11
CA VAL A 25 16.85 -1.46 1.17
C VAL A 25 16.70 -2.22 2.49
N VAL A 26 16.18 -3.45 2.45
CA VAL A 26 16.04 -4.29 3.65
C VAL A 26 17.38 -4.50 4.32
N ARG A 27 18.42 -4.83 3.56
CA ARG A 27 19.77 -5.06 4.08
C ARG A 27 20.42 -3.76 4.57
N GLU A 28 20.40 -2.69 3.76
CA GLU A 28 21.12 -1.45 4.03
C GLU A 28 20.49 -0.59 5.13
N ARG A 29 19.17 -0.61 5.21
CA ARG A 29 18.42 0.14 6.22
C ARG A 29 18.04 -0.70 7.44
N GLU A 30 18.40 -1.99 7.45
CA GLU A 30 18.08 -2.95 8.53
C GLU A 30 16.56 -2.98 8.80
N ILE A 31 15.77 -3.25 7.76
CA ILE A 31 14.31 -3.28 7.83
C ILE A 31 13.82 -4.55 8.54
N ASP A 32 12.97 -4.39 9.53
CA ASP A 32 12.38 -5.49 10.28
C ASP A 32 11.12 -6.07 9.62
N PHE A 33 10.36 -5.25 8.89
CA PHE A 33 9.08 -5.65 8.30
C PHE A 33 8.77 -4.88 7.02
N VAL A 34 8.32 -5.58 5.99
CA VAL A 34 8.04 -5.01 4.66
C VAL A 34 6.58 -5.20 4.28
N ILE A 35 5.91 -4.10 3.99
CA ILE A 35 4.55 -4.06 3.46
C ILE A 35 4.61 -3.52 2.02
N VAL A 36 3.88 -4.14 1.11
CA VAL A 36 3.89 -3.76 -0.31
C VAL A 36 2.46 -3.61 -0.81
N ASN A 37 2.09 -2.48 -1.40
CA ASN A 37 0.84 -2.41 -2.14
C ASN A 37 1.04 -3.01 -3.54
N GLY A 38 0.36 -4.11 -3.82
CA GLY A 38 0.51 -4.90 -5.05
C GLY A 38 -0.67 -4.81 -6.01
N GLU A 39 -1.66 -3.95 -5.78
CA GLU A 39 -2.93 -3.97 -6.51
C GLU A 39 -2.80 -3.80 -8.03
N ASN A 40 -1.76 -3.10 -8.49
CA ASN A 40 -1.53 -2.79 -9.91
C ASN A 40 -0.42 -3.63 -10.54
N ALA A 41 0.04 -4.68 -9.85
CA ALA A 41 1.22 -5.43 -10.28
C ALA A 41 0.98 -6.32 -11.53
N ALA A 42 -0.27 -6.73 -11.82
CA ALA A 42 -0.59 -7.58 -12.96
C ALA A 42 -0.95 -6.76 -14.22
N GLY A 43 0.08 -6.11 -14.81
CA GLY A 43 -0.11 -5.36 -16.05
C GLY A 43 -0.78 -3.99 -15.88
N GLY A 44 -0.85 -3.48 -14.66
CA GLY A 44 -1.43 -2.19 -14.29
C GLY A 44 -2.78 -2.31 -13.54
N PHE A 45 -3.36 -3.49 -13.47
CA PHE A 45 -4.61 -3.75 -12.77
C PHE A 45 -4.62 -5.16 -12.16
N GLY A 46 -4.91 -5.26 -10.87
CA GLY A 46 -5.02 -6.51 -10.15
C GLY A 46 -3.69 -7.19 -9.81
N LEU A 47 -3.81 -8.40 -9.28
CA LEU A 47 -2.71 -9.25 -8.83
C LEU A 47 -2.96 -10.69 -9.31
N THR A 48 -1.90 -11.49 -9.45
CA THR A 48 -1.98 -12.93 -9.68
C THR A 48 -1.21 -13.68 -8.60
N ASP A 49 -1.51 -14.97 -8.42
CA ASP A 49 -0.82 -15.84 -7.44
C ASP A 49 0.69 -15.91 -7.68
N ASN A 50 1.11 -16.03 -8.94
CA ASN A 50 2.53 -16.04 -9.32
C ASN A 50 3.23 -14.71 -8.96
N ILE A 51 2.57 -13.57 -9.19
CA ILE A 51 3.12 -12.26 -8.84
C ILE A 51 3.17 -12.08 -7.32
N ALA A 52 2.13 -12.45 -6.60
CA ALA A 52 2.11 -12.40 -5.13
C ALA A 52 3.28 -13.21 -4.53
N ARG A 53 3.48 -14.47 -5.00
CA ARG A 53 4.62 -15.31 -4.57
C ARG A 53 5.98 -14.66 -4.88
N LYS A 54 6.13 -14.02 -6.03
CA LYS A 54 7.35 -13.27 -6.38
C LYS A 54 7.58 -12.08 -5.45
N LEU A 55 6.54 -11.28 -5.16
CA LEU A 55 6.67 -10.14 -4.23
C LEU A 55 7.11 -10.63 -2.83
N HIS A 56 6.54 -11.73 -2.34
CA HIS A 56 7.02 -12.36 -1.11
C HIS A 56 8.47 -12.82 -1.21
N SER A 57 8.90 -13.36 -2.35
CA SER A 57 10.30 -13.78 -2.55
C SER A 57 11.29 -12.60 -2.60
N TYR A 58 10.82 -11.40 -2.92
CA TYR A 58 11.64 -10.17 -2.85
C TYR A 58 11.75 -9.61 -1.43
N GLY A 59 10.99 -10.14 -0.49
CA GLY A 59 11.05 -9.78 0.93
C GLY A 59 9.77 -9.14 1.48
N ALA A 60 8.69 -9.04 0.70
CA ALA A 60 7.41 -8.58 1.22
C ALA A 60 6.85 -9.55 2.28
N ASP A 61 6.62 -9.05 3.47
CA ASP A 61 5.97 -9.80 4.55
C ASP A 61 4.46 -9.83 4.35
N ILE A 62 3.86 -8.68 4.04
CA ILE A 62 2.43 -8.53 3.74
C ILE A 62 2.25 -7.76 2.43
N ILE A 63 1.26 -8.16 1.63
CA ILE A 63 0.81 -7.43 0.45
C ILE A 63 -0.55 -6.83 0.74
N THR A 64 -0.68 -5.51 0.61
CA THR A 64 -1.95 -4.78 0.60
C THR A 64 -2.44 -4.54 -0.82
N SER A 65 -3.64 -4.05 -0.97
CA SER A 65 -4.26 -3.78 -2.26
C SER A 65 -5.28 -2.63 -2.19
N GLY A 66 -6.11 -2.51 -3.21
CA GLY A 66 -7.17 -1.52 -3.30
C GLY A 66 -8.33 -2.01 -4.17
N ASN A 67 -8.96 -1.10 -4.93
CA ASN A 67 -10.14 -1.41 -5.74
C ASN A 67 -9.85 -2.36 -6.93
N HIS A 68 -8.60 -2.46 -7.39
CA HIS A 68 -8.22 -3.33 -8.51
C HIS A 68 -7.92 -4.78 -8.11
N ILE A 69 -8.00 -5.13 -6.83
CA ILE A 69 -7.77 -6.52 -6.38
C ILE A 69 -8.71 -7.53 -7.06
N TRP A 70 -9.87 -7.07 -7.53
CA TRP A 70 -10.91 -7.88 -8.16
C TRP A 70 -10.73 -8.07 -9.66
N ASP A 71 -9.81 -7.36 -10.31
CA ASP A 71 -9.69 -7.32 -11.77
C ASP A 71 -9.12 -8.61 -12.36
N CYS A 72 -8.32 -9.36 -11.61
CA CYS A 72 -7.83 -10.69 -11.97
C CYS A 72 -8.69 -11.77 -11.31
N LYS A 73 -9.73 -12.26 -12.01
CA LYS A 73 -10.67 -13.25 -11.44
C LYS A 73 -9.99 -14.57 -11.03
N GLU A 74 -8.96 -14.98 -11.75
CA GLU A 74 -8.15 -16.16 -11.45
C GLU A 74 -7.40 -16.06 -10.13
N PHE A 75 -7.25 -14.85 -9.58
CA PHE A 75 -6.58 -14.62 -8.30
C PHE A 75 -7.49 -14.91 -7.09
N MET A 76 -8.81 -14.93 -7.26
CA MET A 76 -9.76 -15.05 -6.15
C MET A 76 -9.56 -16.30 -5.28
N PRO A 77 -9.27 -17.51 -5.83
CA PRO A 77 -9.01 -18.70 -5.01
C PRO A 77 -7.76 -18.57 -4.14
N TYR A 78 -6.71 -17.89 -4.64
CA TYR A 78 -5.52 -17.63 -3.86
C TYR A 78 -5.78 -16.59 -2.76
N LEU A 79 -6.45 -15.49 -3.09
CA LEU A 79 -6.82 -14.44 -2.14
C LEU A 79 -7.67 -15.00 -0.99
N ALA A 80 -8.61 -15.88 -1.28
CA ALA A 80 -9.49 -16.50 -0.27
C ALA A 80 -8.74 -17.37 0.76
N GLN A 81 -7.56 -17.88 0.43
CA GLN A 81 -6.77 -18.77 1.27
C GLN A 81 -5.51 -18.09 1.86
N SER A 82 -5.17 -16.90 1.36
CA SER A 82 -3.96 -16.20 1.78
C SER A 82 -4.17 -15.48 3.11
N ASP A 83 -3.24 -15.65 4.02
CA ASP A 83 -3.11 -14.88 5.26
C ASP A 83 -2.10 -13.72 5.13
N ARG A 84 -1.51 -13.54 3.94
CA ARG A 84 -0.45 -12.55 3.68
C ARG A 84 -0.79 -11.56 2.56
N VAL A 85 -1.96 -11.68 1.94
CA VAL A 85 -2.48 -10.72 0.95
C VAL A 85 -3.80 -10.17 1.45
N LEU A 86 -3.86 -8.85 1.61
CA LEU A 86 -5.02 -8.15 2.16
C LEU A 86 -5.81 -7.46 1.05
N ARG A 87 -7.11 -7.67 1.04
CA ARG A 87 -8.06 -6.79 0.38
C ARG A 87 -8.45 -5.63 1.30
N PRO A 88 -9.06 -4.55 0.84
CA PRO A 88 -9.60 -3.56 1.76
C PRO A 88 -10.62 -4.18 2.73
N PHE A 89 -10.43 -3.90 4.03
CA PHE A 89 -11.21 -4.49 5.13
C PHE A 89 -12.70 -4.13 5.03
N ASN A 90 -12.99 -2.91 4.62
CA ASN A 90 -14.35 -2.35 4.54
C ASN A 90 -15.15 -2.76 3.31
N TYR A 91 -14.72 -3.81 2.55
CA TYR A 91 -15.60 -4.55 1.64
C TYR A 91 -16.52 -5.48 2.45
N PRO A 92 -17.68 -5.87 1.88
CA PRO A 92 -18.60 -6.81 2.54
C PRO A 92 -17.90 -8.07 3.03
N THR A 93 -18.30 -8.60 4.16
CA THR A 93 -17.70 -9.81 4.78
C THR A 93 -17.77 -11.05 3.91
N ALA A 94 -18.72 -11.11 2.95
CA ALA A 94 -18.82 -12.18 1.98
C ALA A 94 -17.74 -12.12 0.86
N ALA A 95 -17.00 -11.01 0.74
CA ALA A 95 -15.91 -10.90 -0.22
C ALA A 95 -14.75 -11.82 0.18
N PRO A 96 -14.09 -12.52 -0.78
CA PRO A 96 -13.00 -13.44 -0.48
C PRO A 96 -11.78 -12.72 0.11
N GLY A 97 -11.02 -13.42 0.95
CA GLY A 97 -9.81 -12.92 1.60
C GLY A 97 -10.07 -12.10 2.86
N ILE A 98 -9.00 -11.65 3.47
CA ILE A 98 -8.98 -10.89 4.73
C ILE A 98 -8.52 -9.46 4.48
N GLY A 99 -8.89 -8.52 5.37
CA GLY A 99 -8.51 -7.11 5.23
C GLY A 99 -7.54 -6.63 6.31
N SER A 100 -7.24 -7.47 7.30
CA SER A 100 -6.29 -7.21 8.36
C SER A 100 -5.59 -8.50 8.79
N VAL A 101 -4.39 -8.38 9.33
CA VAL A 101 -3.61 -9.52 9.84
C VAL A 101 -2.62 -9.04 10.90
N VAL A 102 -2.27 -9.92 11.84
CA VAL A 102 -1.10 -9.78 12.72
C VAL A 102 -0.04 -10.75 12.26
N ALA A 103 1.15 -10.23 11.94
CA ALA A 103 2.28 -11.02 11.47
C ALA A 103 3.53 -10.73 12.32
N THR A 104 4.51 -11.63 12.27
CA THR A 104 5.76 -11.50 13.04
C THR A 104 6.86 -10.90 12.19
N ALA A 105 7.44 -9.79 12.63
CA ALA A 105 8.61 -9.18 12.03
C ALA A 105 9.87 -10.02 12.21
N ARG A 106 10.94 -9.74 11.44
CA ARG A 106 12.22 -10.48 11.47
C ARG A 106 12.87 -10.51 12.85
N ASN A 107 12.62 -9.48 13.68
CA ASN A 107 13.11 -9.38 15.06
C ASN A 107 12.18 -10.05 16.10
N GLY A 108 11.13 -10.75 15.68
CA GLY A 108 10.18 -11.45 16.56
C GLY A 108 9.03 -10.61 17.09
N VAL A 109 8.97 -9.31 16.77
CA VAL A 109 7.89 -8.42 17.22
C VAL A 109 6.65 -8.57 16.32
N SER A 110 5.47 -8.60 16.93
CA SER A 110 4.20 -8.66 16.19
C SER A 110 3.82 -7.29 15.61
N VAL A 111 3.45 -7.28 14.34
CA VAL A 111 2.97 -6.10 13.58
C VAL A 111 1.61 -6.42 12.99
N ALA A 112 0.63 -5.58 13.27
CA ALA A 112 -0.67 -5.64 12.62
C ALA A 112 -0.67 -4.76 11.35
N VAL A 113 -1.27 -5.26 10.29
CA VAL A 113 -1.50 -4.51 9.04
C VAL A 113 -2.99 -4.48 8.76
N LEU A 114 -3.52 -3.30 8.51
CA LEU A 114 -4.91 -3.05 8.14
C LEU A 114 -4.95 -2.34 6.78
N ASN A 115 -5.66 -2.91 5.84
CA ASN A 115 -5.91 -2.30 4.53
C ASN A 115 -7.33 -1.73 4.49
N LEU A 116 -7.48 -0.48 4.10
CA LEU A 116 -8.76 0.22 4.00
C LEU A 116 -8.91 0.88 2.63
N GLN A 117 -10.16 1.05 2.18
CA GLN A 117 -10.48 1.82 0.97
C GLN A 117 -11.37 3.01 1.30
N GLY A 118 -11.05 4.17 0.72
CA GLY A 118 -11.88 5.36 0.75
C GLY A 118 -13.19 5.20 -0.05
N ARG A 119 -14.07 6.19 0.08
CA ARG A 119 -15.38 6.22 -0.62
C ARG A 119 -15.51 7.38 -1.60
N THR A 120 -14.81 8.49 -1.35
CA THR A 120 -14.92 9.68 -2.19
C THR A 120 -14.24 9.43 -3.54
N GLY A 121 -15.03 9.37 -4.62
CA GLY A 121 -14.55 9.04 -5.97
C GLY A 121 -14.15 7.57 -6.16
N MET A 122 -14.47 6.69 -5.22
CA MET A 122 -14.12 5.28 -5.20
C MET A 122 -15.36 4.39 -5.27
N PRO A 123 -15.22 3.08 -5.59
CA PRO A 123 -16.33 2.13 -5.47
C PRO A 123 -16.94 2.12 -4.07
N THR A 124 -18.25 1.90 -3.99
CA THR A 124 -18.99 1.89 -2.73
C THR A 124 -18.56 0.75 -1.81
N THR A 125 -18.19 1.09 -0.59
CA THR A 125 -17.83 0.16 0.49
C THR A 125 -18.47 0.62 1.81
N ASP A 126 -18.35 -0.18 2.87
CA ASP A 126 -18.69 0.26 4.23
C ASP A 126 -17.84 1.46 4.65
N CYS A 127 -18.31 2.21 5.66
CA CYS A 127 -17.61 3.39 6.12
C CYS A 127 -16.19 3.07 6.63
N PRO A 128 -15.12 3.54 5.94
CA PRO A 128 -13.76 3.23 6.33
C PRO A 128 -13.38 3.80 7.71
N PHE A 129 -14.01 4.90 8.11
CA PHE A 129 -13.75 5.51 9.43
C PHE A 129 -14.28 4.64 10.57
N LEU A 130 -15.53 4.18 10.46
CA LEU A 130 -16.13 3.33 11.48
C LEU A 130 -15.48 1.93 11.49
N ALA A 131 -15.37 1.30 10.33
CA ALA A 131 -14.77 -0.02 10.20
C ALA A 131 -13.28 -0.02 10.58
N GLY A 132 -12.55 0.98 10.11
CA GLY A 132 -11.12 1.13 10.38
C GLY A 132 -10.82 1.35 11.85
N ARG A 133 -11.60 2.20 12.54
CA ARG A 133 -11.41 2.43 13.97
C ARG A 133 -11.71 1.19 14.80
N ALA A 134 -12.85 0.55 14.57
CA ALA A 134 -13.22 -0.66 15.29
C ALA A 134 -12.18 -1.79 15.11
N GLU A 135 -11.69 -1.96 13.88
CA GLU A 135 -10.67 -2.97 13.60
C GLU A 135 -9.30 -2.60 14.19
N ALA A 136 -8.90 -1.33 14.15
CA ALA A 136 -7.67 -0.87 14.77
C ALA A 136 -7.68 -1.09 16.29
N GLU A 137 -8.81 -0.83 16.98
CA GLU A 137 -9.00 -1.10 18.41
C GLU A 137 -8.84 -2.60 18.70
N ARG A 138 -9.46 -3.48 17.90
CA ARG A 138 -9.33 -4.94 18.02
C ARG A 138 -7.88 -5.43 17.79
N LEU A 139 -7.18 -4.87 16.80
CA LEU A 139 -5.78 -5.22 16.53
C LEU A 139 -4.85 -4.78 17.66
N ARG A 140 -5.13 -3.64 18.29
CA ARG A 140 -4.35 -3.14 19.42
C ARG A 140 -4.43 -4.02 20.68
N GLU A 141 -5.44 -4.86 20.81
CA GLU A 141 -5.48 -5.88 21.87
C GLU A 141 -4.39 -6.95 21.69
N GLN A 142 -3.86 -7.12 20.47
CA GLN A 142 -2.87 -8.13 20.13
C GLN A 142 -1.45 -7.57 20.01
N THR A 143 -1.30 -6.34 19.54
CA THR A 143 -0.01 -5.65 19.39
C THR A 143 -0.20 -4.13 19.40
N PRO A 144 0.73 -3.35 19.99
CA PRO A 144 0.69 -1.90 19.89
C PRO A 144 1.03 -1.37 18.48
N LEU A 145 1.57 -2.22 17.60
CA LEU A 145 2.04 -1.83 16.27
C LEU A 145 0.96 -2.10 15.22
N VAL A 146 0.25 -1.07 14.78
CA VAL A 146 -0.78 -1.17 13.74
C VAL A 146 -0.43 -0.24 12.59
N PHE A 147 -0.13 -0.80 11.42
CA PHE A 147 0.09 -0.08 10.18
C PHE A 147 -1.19 -0.09 9.32
N VAL A 148 -1.59 1.08 8.81
CA VAL A 148 -2.77 1.25 7.95
C VAL A 148 -2.34 1.71 6.57
N ASP A 149 -2.64 0.90 5.53
CA ASP A 149 -2.66 1.32 4.13
C ASP A 149 -4.08 1.81 3.80
N PHE A 150 -4.21 3.12 3.57
CA PHE A 150 -5.48 3.74 3.23
C PHE A 150 -5.55 4.09 1.74
N HIS A 151 -6.11 3.17 0.97
CA HIS A 151 -6.25 3.27 -0.47
C HIS A 151 -7.43 4.17 -0.85
N ALA A 152 -7.17 5.44 -1.14
CA ALA A 152 -8.23 6.44 -1.33
C ALA A 152 -7.84 7.53 -2.34
N GLU A 153 -8.83 8.05 -3.09
CA GLU A 153 -8.64 9.12 -4.08
C GLU A 153 -8.48 10.49 -3.41
N ALA A 154 -9.39 10.84 -2.48
CA ALA A 154 -9.52 12.21 -2.00
C ALA A 154 -8.52 12.54 -0.89
N THR A 155 -7.68 13.57 -1.11
CA THR A 155 -6.73 14.11 -0.13
C THR A 155 -7.38 14.40 1.22
N ALA A 156 -8.55 15.07 1.22
CA ALA A 156 -9.25 15.42 2.45
C ALA A 156 -9.71 14.19 3.24
N GLU A 157 -10.14 13.11 2.55
CA GLU A 157 -10.53 11.86 3.19
C GLU A 157 -9.31 11.16 3.82
N LYS A 158 -8.16 11.17 3.13
CA LYS A 158 -6.89 10.64 3.66
C LYS A 158 -6.43 11.40 4.90
N MET A 159 -6.42 12.72 4.85
CA MET A 159 -6.04 13.55 6.00
C MET A 159 -6.98 13.35 7.19
N ALA A 160 -8.28 13.27 6.95
CA ALA A 160 -9.28 13.00 7.99
C ALA A 160 -9.06 11.63 8.63
N MET A 161 -8.71 10.59 7.85
CA MET A 161 -8.39 9.26 8.36
C MET A 161 -7.15 9.30 9.27
N GLY A 162 -6.11 10.02 8.86
CA GLY A 162 -4.91 10.21 9.68
C GLY A 162 -5.26 10.76 11.07
N PHE A 163 -6.01 11.85 11.13
CA PHE A 163 -6.44 12.44 12.41
C PHE A 163 -7.44 11.56 13.19
N HIS A 164 -8.31 10.83 12.48
CA HIS A 164 -9.29 9.93 13.12
C HIS A 164 -8.63 8.76 13.86
N LEU A 165 -7.51 8.29 13.36
CA LEU A 165 -6.75 7.18 13.94
C LEU A 165 -5.50 7.63 14.72
N ASP A 166 -5.26 8.94 14.84
CA ASP A 166 -4.09 9.48 15.52
C ASP A 166 -4.01 9.04 16.99
N GLY A 167 -2.87 8.48 17.37
CA GLY A 167 -2.63 7.87 18.68
C GLY A 167 -3.21 6.46 18.88
N LEU A 168 -4.06 6.00 17.94
CA LEU A 168 -4.60 4.63 17.95
C LEU A 168 -3.73 3.67 17.12
N VAL A 169 -3.12 4.15 16.04
CA VAL A 169 -2.28 3.35 15.14
C VAL A 169 -0.88 3.90 15.02
N THR A 170 0.06 3.06 14.58
CA THR A 170 1.46 3.42 14.36
C THR A 170 1.63 4.34 13.16
N ALA A 171 0.95 4.01 12.06
CA ALA A 171 1.05 4.75 10.81
C ALA A 171 -0.25 4.69 10.01
N VAL A 172 -0.57 5.78 9.31
CA VAL A 172 -1.56 5.85 8.23
C VAL A 172 -0.84 6.36 6.99
N VAL A 173 -0.71 5.50 5.99
CA VAL A 173 -0.07 5.83 4.71
C VAL A 173 -1.09 5.67 3.60
N GLY A 174 -1.29 6.74 2.82
CA GLY A 174 -2.22 6.73 1.71
C GLY A 174 -1.61 6.14 0.44
N THR A 175 -2.47 5.57 -0.41
CA THR A 175 -2.16 5.01 -1.74
C THR A 175 -3.24 5.38 -2.76
N HIS A 176 -3.17 4.94 -3.99
CA HIS A 176 -4.10 5.07 -5.09
C HIS A 176 -3.78 6.15 -6.13
N THR A 177 -3.39 7.36 -5.74
CA THR A 177 -3.25 8.45 -6.73
C THR A 177 -2.00 8.31 -7.60
N HIS A 178 -1.06 7.44 -7.20
CA HIS A 178 0.22 7.22 -7.86
C HIS A 178 1.18 8.44 -7.85
N VAL A 179 0.83 9.50 -7.12
CA VAL A 179 1.63 10.71 -6.98
C VAL A 179 2.08 10.87 -5.54
N GLN A 180 3.38 10.72 -5.28
CA GLN A 180 3.92 10.84 -3.94
C GLN A 180 3.79 12.28 -3.44
N THR A 181 3.13 12.45 -2.27
CA THR A 181 3.02 13.75 -1.60
C THR A 181 4.23 14.05 -0.70
N ALA A 182 4.39 15.30 -0.28
CA ALA A 182 5.54 15.80 0.48
C ALA A 182 5.12 16.26 1.88
N ASP A 183 4.19 15.54 2.50
CA ASP A 183 3.56 15.92 3.76
C ASP A 183 3.78 14.90 4.89
N GLU A 184 4.82 14.06 4.74
CA GLU A 184 5.18 13.10 5.78
C GLU A 184 5.47 13.78 7.12
N ARG A 185 4.82 13.28 8.17
CA ARG A 185 4.94 13.84 9.52
C ARG A 185 4.49 12.86 10.60
N ILE A 186 4.85 13.14 11.83
CA ILE A 186 4.25 12.52 13.01
C ILE A 186 3.10 13.42 13.48
N LEU A 187 1.91 12.86 13.60
CA LEU A 187 0.74 13.54 14.14
C LEU A 187 0.84 13.71 15.66
N PRO A 188 0.06 14.63 16.29
CA PRO A 188 0.19 14.93 17.72
C PRO A 188 0.03 13.72 18.66
N GLY A 189 -0.76 12.72 18.28
CA GLY A 189 -0.95 11.46 19.04
C GLY A 189 0.18 10.45 18.85
N GLY A 190 1.14 10.71 17.94
CA GLY A 190 2.29 9.85 17.69
C GLY A 190 2.14 8.91 16.49
N THR A 191 1.11 9.08 15.66
CA THR A 191 0.91 8.32 14.42
C THR A 191 1.73 8.92 13.28
N ALA A 192 2.53 8.12 12.57
CA ALA A 192 3.15 8.54 11.32
C ALA A 192 2.09 8.70 10.22
N TYR A 193 2.18 9.76 9.45
CA TYR A 193 1.22 10.07 8.41
C TYR A 193 1.90 10.50 7.10
N LEU A 194 1.38 10.00 5.99
CA LEU A 194 1.70 10.45 4.63
C LEU A 194 0.43 10.35 3.77
N THR A 195 0.08 11.44 3.07
CA THR A 195 -1.15 11.48 2.25
C THR A 195 -1.12 10.47 1.11
N ASP A 196 -0.01 10.35 0.38
CA ASP A 196 0.16 9.32 -0.66
C ASP A 196 1.62 8.92 -0.80
N ALA A 197 1.88 7.63 -0.78
CA ALA A 197 3.23 7.08 -0.90
C ALA A 197 3.73 6.99 -2.36
N GLY A 198 2.87 7.30 -3.33
CA GLY A 198 3.20 7.32 -4.74
C GLY A 198 3.04 5.98 -5.44
N MET A 199 3.80 5.76 -6.50
CA MET A 199 3.78 4.56 -7.34
C MET A 199 5.18 4.00 -7.52
N THR A 200 5.33 2.70 -7.38
CA THR A 200 6.54 1.98 -7.77
C THR A 200 6.42 1.55 -9.23
N GLY A 201 7.06 2.31 -10.13
CA GLY A 201 6.90 2.15 -11.58
C GLY A 201 7.68 3.19 -12.38
N VAL A 202 7.35 3.34 -13.66
CA VAL A 202 7.99 4.31 -14.56
C VAL A 202 7.51 5.72 -14.23
N ARG A 203 8.44 6.60 -13.85
CA ARG A 203 8.15 7.99 -13.49
C ARG A 203 7.71 8.83 -14.70
N GLU A 204 8.39 8.65 -15.85
CA GLU A 204 8.06 9.32 -17.11
C GLU A 204 6.81 8.69 -17.73
N SER A 205 5.67 8.88 -17.07
CA SER A 205 4.39 8.30 -17.44
C SER A 205 3.23 9.16 -16.92
N VAL A 206 2.01 8.86 -17.34
CA VAL A 206 0.81 9.38 -16.71
C VAL A 206 0.27 8.29 -15.76
N ILE A 207 0.60 8.39 -14.48
CA ILE A 207 0.24 7.41 -13.43
C ILE A 207 0.55 5.95 -13.79
N GLY A 208 1.67 5.73 -14.52
CA GLY A 208 2.13 4.41 -14.92
C GLY A 208 1.82 4.01 -16.37
N VAL A 209 0.89 4.71 -17.05
CA VAL A 209 0.54 4.43 -18.44
C VAL A 209 1.27 5.33 -19.42
N ARG A 210 1.37 4.90 -20.67
CA ARG A 210 2.02 5.67 -21.75
C ARG A 210 1.35 7.02 -21.94
N PRO A 211 2.09 8.14 -21.93
CA PRO A 211 1.52 9.50 -21.99
C PRO A 211 0.65 9.74 -23.22
N GLU A 212 1.04 9.23 -24.38
CA GLU A 212 0.29 9.42 -25.65
C GLU A 212 -1.09 8.78 -25.58
N MET A 213 -1.23 7.65 -24.88
CA MET A 213 -2.52 6.97 -24.72
C MET A 213 -3.45 7.70 -23.74
N ALA A 214 -2.88 8.23 -22.64
CA ALA A 214 -3.61 9.07 -21.72
C ALA A 214 -4.09 10.36 -22.39
N LEU A 215 -3.21 11.05 -23.11
CA LEU A 215 -3.54 12.25 -23.88
C LEU A 215 -4.63 12.00 -24.92
N GLN A 216 -4.51 10.91 -25.70
CA GLN A 216 -5.54 10.52 -26.67
C GLN A 216 -6.91 10.40 -26.00
N ARG A 217 -7.00 9.72 -24.84
CA ARG A 217 -8.27 9.57 -24.11
C ARG A 217 -8.82 10.90 -23.64
N PHE A 218 -7.99 11.77 -23.08
CA PHE A 218 -8.44 13.10 -22.62
C PHE A 218 -8.89 14.00 -23.76
N LEU A 219 -8.19 13.98 -24.89
CA LEU A 219 -8.51 14.82 -26.04
C LEU A 219 -9.76 14.35 -26.81
N THR A 220 -9.97 13.03 -26.88
CA THR A 220 -11.03 12.47 -27.74
C THR A 220 -12.24 11.94 -26.97
N GLN A 221 -12.09 11.68 -25.66
CA GLN A 221 -13.09 10.99 -24.81
C GLN A 221 -13.40 9.55 -25.27
N VAL A 222 -12.65 9.03 -26.24
CA VAL A 222 -12.83 7.65 -26.74
C VAL A 222 -12.17 6.68 -25.76
N PRO A 223 -12.87 5.60 -25.32
CA PRO A 223 -12.27 4.57 -24.48
C PRO A 223 -11.00 3.98 -25.12
N THR A 224 -9.91 4.03 -24.38
CA THR A 224 -8.59 3.57 -24.83
C THR A 224 -8.08 2.50 -23.87
N ARG A 225 -7.64 1.36 -24.40
CA ARG A 225 -6.99 0.33 -23.60
C ARG A 225 -5.55 0.78 -23.31
N PHE A 226 -5.31 1.19 -22.08
CA PHE A 226 -4.00 1.65 -21.65
C PHE A 226 -2.95 0.54 -21.68
N LYS A 227 -1.72 0.92 -21.98
CA LYS A 227 -0.50 0.08 -21.84
C LYS A 227 0.42 0.72 -20.81
N PRO A 228 1.09 -0.09 -19.99
CA PRO A 228 2.14 0.41 -19.11
C PRO A 228 3.21 1.18 -19.89
N ALA A 229 3.72 2.23 -19.27
CA ALA A 229 4.89 2.94 -19.80
C ALA A 229 6.15 2.06 -19.68
N GLU A 230 7.11 2.30 -20.54
CA GLU A 230 8.41 1.63 -20.57
C GLU A 230 9.52 2.63 -20.21
N GLY A 231 10.57 2.18 -19.58
CA GLY A 231 11.70 3.03 -19.18
C GLY A 231 12.25 2.70 -17.80
N LYS A 232 13.06 3.62 -17.27
CA LYS A 232 13.58 3.54 -15.91
C LYS A 232 12.44 3.62 -14.91
N ALA A 233 12.47 2.74 -13.93
CA ALA A 233 11.48 2.69 -12.89
C ALA A 233 12.04 3.24 -11.57
N THR A 234 11.14 3.75 -10.74
CA THR A 234 11.42 4.29 -9.41
C THR A 234 10.65 3.48 -8.38
N LEU A 235 11.28 3.09 -7.30
CA LEU A 235 10.62 2.57 -6.12
C LEU A 235 10.20 3.75 -5.25
N CYS A 236 8.91 3.90 -5.03
CA CYS A 236 8.34 4.87 -4.09
C CYS A 236 7.80 4.16 -2.85
N GLY A 237 7.82 4.86 -1.71
CA GLY A 237 7.32 4.30 -0.46
C GLY A 237 7.60 5.19 0.74
N ALA A 238 7.51 4.60 1.92
CA ALA A 238 7.83 5.23 3.19
C ALA A 238 8.58 4.28 4.11
N LEU A 239 9.54 4.83 4.85
CA LEU A 239 10.21 4.20 5.97
C LEU A 239 9.64 4.77 7.26
N VAL A 240 9.17 3.92 8.17
CA VAL A 240 8.64 4.32 9.47
C VAL A 240 9.46 3.67 10.58
N GLU A 241 10.06 4.49 11.45
CA GLU A 241 10.72 4.01 12.66
C GLU A 241 9.75 4.11 13.84
N VAL A 242 9.73 3.08 14.68
CA VAL A 242 8.70 2.89 15.70
C VAL A 242 9.31 2.48 17.03
N ASP A 243 8.81 3.03 18.12
CA ASP A 243 9.01 2.48 19.44
C ASP A 243 8.09 1.25 19.62
N ALA A 244 8.71 0.07 19.59
CA ALA A 244 7.98 -1.20 19.69
C ALA A 244 7.28 -1.42 21.03
N SER A 245 7.65 -0.67 22.08
CA SER A 245 7.05 -0.82 23.40
C SER A 245 5.66 -0.20 23.52
N ASN A 246 5.38 0.83 22.71
CA ASN A 246 4.12 1.59 22.80
C ASN A 246 3.41 1.80 21.45
N GLY A 247 4.08 1.44 20.33
CA GLY A 247 3.54 1.57 18.97
C GLY A 247 3.58 2.97 18.37
N ARG A 248 4.21 3.94 19.04
CA ARG A 248 4.34 5.30 18.50
C ARG A 248 5.44 5.37 17.46
N ALA A 249 5.17 6.05 16.36
CA ALA A 249 6.20 6.36 15.39
C ALA A 249 7.16 7.43 15.93
N THR A 250 8.45 7.23 15.68
CA THR A 250 9.51 8.17 16.04
C THR A 250 10.04 8.93 14.83
N ARG A 251 9.90 8.36 13.64
CA ARG A 251 10.28 8.97 12.36
C ARG A 251 9.44 8.42 11.23
N ILE A 252 9.19 9.25 10.22
CA ILE A 252 8.72 8.85 8.90
C ILE A 252 9.58 9.56 7.85
N GLU A 253 9.95 8.82 6.80
CA GLU A 253 10.74 9.31 5.67
C GLU A 253 10.13 8.78 4.37
N ARG A 254 9.90 9.67 3.39
CA ARG A 254 9.56 9.24 2.03
C ARG A 254 10.75 8.58 1.37
N LEU A 255 10.53 7.50 0.67
CA LEU A 255 11.52 6.88 -0.19
C LEU A 255 11.17 7.10 -1.66
N GLN A 256 12.20 7.49 -2.44
CA GLN A 256 12.15 7.58 -3.89
C GLN A 256 13.51 7.15 -4.43
N LEU A 257 13.61 5.89 -4.85
CA LEU A 257 14.86 5.27 -5.26
C LEU A 257 14.78 4.88 -6.73
N GLU A 258 15.67 5.41 -7.54
CA GLU A 258 15.71 5.12 -8.97
C GLU A 258 16.47 3.81 -9.24
N GLU A 259 16.00 3.07 -10.25
CA GLU A 259 16.72 1.93 -10.80
C GLU A 259 18.05 2.39 -11.41
N ALA A 260 19.14 1.67 -11.11
CA ALA A 260 20.48 1.97 -11.57
C ALA A 260 20.62 1.93 -13.13
#